data_c885891ba114382cfc8f1ce66b5413fb
#
_entry.id   c885891ba114382cfc8f1ce66b5413fb
#
_cell.length_a   1.000
_cell.length_b   1.000
_cell.length_c   1.000
_cell.angle_alpha   90.00
_cell.angle_beta   90.00
_cell.angle_gamma   90.00
#
_symmetry.space_group_name_H-M   'P 1'
#
loop_
_entity.id
_entity.type
_entity.pdbx_description
1 polymer ?
#
loop_
_entity_poly.entity_id
_entity_poly.type
_entity_poly.pdbx_seq_one_letter_code
_entity_poly.pdbx_strand_id
1 'polypeptide(L)'
;CAFCDTSLDYVKDFQTTNIQNLYNGIYEQAKKTGIYGIHFVDEACPPIGLQQLALSNCKQNPKLTFWGNIRFEKTFTRDLADLLSYGGLTAVSAGIEIATGSGLSTINKGTEIEHIIAACCAFKEAGILIHSYMIFGFWNQTPQDLINSMETLRQMFQEGLLDSAFWHKFTLTKHSTVYKEWEQGKHPDLKPIPQSPTQFAQNNISFEGEEKSQKYSDPLNAALNQWMHGQ
;
A
#
# COMPACT_ATOMS: atom_id res chain seq x y z
N CYS A 1 7.24 -4.43 -6.94
CA CYS A 1 6.47 -5.66 -6.65
C CYS A 1 6.14 -6.39 -7.94
N ALA A 2 6.12 -7.73 -7.90
CA ALA A 2 5.92 -8.53 -9.10
C ALA A 2 4.55 -8.31 -9.79
N PHE A 3 3.54 -7.94 -9.01
CA PHE A 3 2.17 -7.75 -9.50
C PHE A 3 1.87 -6.33 -10.03
N CYS A 4 2.76 -5.36 -9.82
CA CYS A 4 2.53 -3.98 -10.26
C CYS A 4 2.84 -3.80 -11.75
N ASP A 5 2.15 -2.84 -12.39
CA ASP A 5 2.34 -2.45 -13.80
C ASP A 5 3.63 -1.63 -14.04
N THR A 6 4.68 -1.92 -13.26
CA THR A 6 5.97 -1.22 -13.31
C THR A 6 6.76 -1.47 -14.60
N SER A 7 6.23 -2.28 -15.51
CA SER A 7 6.82 -2.45 -16.83
C SER A 7 6.53 -1.29 -17.78
N LEU A 8 5.56 -0.46 -17.45
CA LEU A 8 5.29 0.78 -18.18
C LEU A 8 6.24 1.87 -17.71
N ASP A 9 6.97 2.46 -18.65
CA ASP A 9 8.02 3.44 -18.33
C ASP A 9 7.47 4.62 -17.52
N TYR A 10 6.31 5.15 -17.89
CA TYR A 10 5.68 6.26 -17.18
C TYR A 10 5.19 5.90 -15.74
N VAL A 11 5.00 4.62 -15.44
CA VAL A 11 4.62 4.16 -14.07
C VAL A 11 5.84 4.05 -13.17
N LYS A 12 6.99 3.66 -13.71
CA LYS A 12 8.23 3.50 -12.93
C LYS A 12 9.05 4.78 -12.82
N ASP A 13 8.80 5.75 -13.70
CA ASP A 13 9.51 7.03 -13.68
C ASP A 13 9.14 7.83 -12.45
N PHE A 14 10.11 7.98 -11.55
CA PHE A 14 9.97 8.80 -10.37
C PHE A 14 10.48 10.22 -10.66
N GLN A 15 9.56 11.18 -10.72
CA GLN A 15 9.89 12.57 -10.87
C GLN A 15 9.79 13.29 -9.52
N THR A 16 10.91 13.86 -9.08
CA THR A 16 10.91 14.68 -7.87
C THR A 16 10.42 16.09 -8.18
N THR A 17 9.55 16.60 -7.32
CA THR A 17 9.20 18.03 -7.34
C THR A 17 9.97 18.79 -6.25
N ASN A 18 10.06 20.10 -6.39
CA ASN A 18 10.55 20.95 -5.31
C ASN A 18 9.48 21.03 -4.20
N ILE A 19 9.73 20.34 -3.10
CA ILE A 19 8.76 20.23 -2.00
C ILE A 19 8.42 21.61 -1.39
N GLN A 20 9.37 22.53 -1.33
CA GLN A 20 9.09 23.88 -0.82
C GLN A 20 8.12 24.65 -1.72
N ASN A 21 8.30 24.55 -3.04
CA ASN A 21 7.40 25.18 -4.00
C ASN A 21 6.00 24.55 -3.96
N LEU A 22 5.94 23.21 -3.90
CA LEU A 22 4.68 22.46 -3.73
C LEU A 22 3.98 22.92 -2.46
N TYR A 23 4.68 22.92 -1.32
CA TYR A 23 4.14 23.36 -0.03
C TYR A 23 3.58 24.79 -0.09
N ASN A 24 4.34 25.72 -0.64
CA ASN A 24 3.90 27.10 -0.76
C ASN A 24 2.61 27.23 -1.60
N GLY A 25 2.56 26.52 -2.73
CA GLY A 25 1.37 26.49 -3.57
C GLY A 25 0.12 25.93 -2.86
N ILE A 26 0.28 24.80 -2.15
CA ILE A 26 -0.78 24.19 -1.36
C ILE A 26 -1.24 25.15 -0.24
N TYR A 27 -0.32 25.73 0.50
CA TYR A 27 -0.63 26.61 1.62
C TYR A 27 -1.34 27.90 1.18
N GLU A 28 -0.95 28.47 0.04
CA GLU A 28 -1.68 29.61 -0.55
C GLU A 28 -3.11 29.26 -0.97
N GLN A 29 -3.33 28.06 -1.52
CA GLN A 29 -4.69 27.60 -1.81
C GLN A 29 -5.50 27.35 -0.53
N ALA A 30 -4.88 26.75 0.49
CA ALA A 30 -5.51 26.54 1.80
C ALA A 30 -6.01 27.87 2.41
N LYS A 31 -5.18 28.93 2.38
CA LYS A 31 -5.59 30.27 2.82
C LYS A 31 -6.78 30.84 2.05
N LYS A 32 -6.79 30.65 0.71
CA LYS A 32 -7.87 31.16 -0.15
C LYS A 32 -9.20 30.46 0.07
N THR A 33 -9.14 29.13 0.31
CA THR A 33 -10.34 28.28 0.43
C THR A 33 -10.80 28.08 1.87
N GLY A 34 -9.94 28.32 2.85
CA GLY A 34 -10.17 27.95 4.24
C GLY A 34 -10.05 26.43 4.53
N ILE A 35 -9.60 25.65 3.55
CA ILE A 35 -9.45 24.17 3.67
C ILE A 35 -7.99 23.83 3.88
N TYR A 36 -7.68 23.27 5.04
CA TYR A 36 -6.32 22.91 5.46
C TYR A 36 -6.07 21.39 5.50
N GLY A 37 -7.02 20.59 5.04
CA GLY A 37 -6.90 19.14 4.89
C GLY A 37 -6.46 18.76 3.48
N ILE A 38 -5.42 17.96 3.35
CA ILE A 38 -4.82 17.55 2.07
C ILE A 38 -4.73 16.04 1.98
N HIS A 39 -5.11 15.51 0.82
CA HIS A 39 -4.85 14.12 0.44
C HIS A 39 -3.84 14.08 -0.71
N PHE A 40 -2.70 13.43 -0.48
CA PHE A 40 -1.73 13.14 -1.54
C PHE A 40 -2.15 11.87 -2.28
N VAL A 41 -2.25 11.96 -3.59
CA VAL A 41 -2.68 10.85 -4.47
C VAL A 41 -1.52 10.13 -5.12
N ASP A 42 -0.29 10.43 -4.70
CA ASP A 42 0.90 9.73 -5.16
C ASP A 42 0.82 8.24 -4.80
N GLU A 43 1.38 7.38 -5.65
CA GLU A 43 1.43 5.92 -5.41
C GLU A 43 2.22 5.56 -4.14
N ALA A 44 3.28 6.32 -3.84
CA ALA A 44 4.01 6.23 -2.59
C ALA A 44 4.78 7.54 -2.34
N CYS A 45 4.39 8.28 -1.33
CA CYS A 45 5.11 9.46 -0.89
C CYS A 45 6.47 9.08 -0.28
N PRO A 46 7.59 9.60 -0.81
CA PRO A 46 8.91 9.25 -0.29
C PRO A 46 9.14 9.86 1.09
N PRO A 47 9.82 9.13 2.02
CA PRO A 47 10.07 9.60 3.38
C PRO A 47 10.71 10.98 3.44
N ILE A 48 11.69 11.26 2.58
CA ILE A 48 12.37 12.55 2.52
C ILE A 48 11.44 13.69 2.10
N GLY A 49 10.51 13.44 1.18
CA GLY A 49 9.51 14.42 0.76
C GLY A 49 8.54 14.75 1.89
N LEU A 50 8.05 13.73 2.60
CA LEU A 50 7.20 13.90 3.78
C LEU A 50 7.92 14.66 4.89
N GLN A 51 9.20 14.35 5.13
CA GLN A 51 10.02 15.07 6.11
C GLN A 51 10.14 16.57 5.78
N GLN A 52 10.46 16.91 4.54
CA GLN A 52 10.57 18.31 4.11
C GLN A 52 9.24 19.05 4.21
N LEU A 53 8.14 18.38 3.85
CA LEU A 53 6.79 18.93 3.99
C LEU A 53 6.45 19.21 5.47
N ALA A 54 6.71 18.25 6.35
CA ALA A 54 6.50 18.38 7.78
C ALA A 54 7.30 19.55 8.38
N LEU A 55 8.59 19.66 8.05
CA LEU A 55 9.45 20.75 8.50
C LEU A 55 8.93 22.13 8.05
N SER A 56 8.42 22.23 6.82
CA SER A 56 7.82 23.46 6.32
C SER A 56 6.54 23.82 7.07
N ASN A 57 5.74 22.80 7.38
CA ASN A 57 4.44 22.96 8.02
C ASN A 57 4.53 23.24 9.54
N CYS A 58 5.57 22.77 10.22
CA CYS A 58 5.77 22.98 11.65
C CYS A 58 5.74 24.46 12.07
N LYS A 59 6.12 25.36 11.17
CA LYS A 59 6.24 26.81 11.41
C LYS A 59 4.96 27.59 11.14
N GLN A 60 3.92 26.91 10.67
CA GLN A 60 2.68 27.57 10.22
C GLN A 60 1.57 27.50 11.27
N ASN A 61 0.67 28.49 11.20
CA ASN A 61 -0.56 28.51 11.97
C ASN A 61 -1.68 29.19 11.13
N PRO A 62 -2.77 28.49 10.77
CA PRO A 62 -3.00 27.07 11.07
C PRO A 62 -2.06 26.15 10.27
N LYS A 63 -1.79 24.95 10.79
CA LYS A 63 -1.06 23.92 10.07
C LYS A 63 -1.96 23.21 9.05
N LEU A 64 -1.36 22.75 7.96
CA LEU A 64 -2.00 21.73 7.11
C LEU A 64 -2.09 20.41 7.89
N THR A 65 -3.18 19.69 7.69
CA THR A 65 -3.27 18.27 8.02
C THR A 65 -3.24 17.48 6.72
N PHE A 66 -2.53 16.37 6.68
CA PHE A 66 -2.42 15.61 5.44
C PHE A 66 -2.33 14.11 5.67
N TRP A 67 -2.65 13.36 4.64
CA TRP A 67 -2.48 11.92 4.57
C TRP A 67 -2.16 11.51 3.12
N GLY A 68 -1.61 10.31 2.95
CA GLY A 68 -1.27 9.80 1.61
C GLY A 68 -0.75 8.38 1.66
N ASN A 69 -0.49 7.83 0.48
CA ASN A 69 0.07 6.51 0.37
C ASN A 69 1.56 6.54 0.65
N ILE A 70 2.04 5.53 1.33
CA ILE A 70 3.46 5.28 1.58
C ILE A 70 3.81 3.83 1.25
N ARG A 71 5.08 3.53 1.23
CA ARG A 71 5.59 2.17 1.28
C ARG A 71 6.26 1.98 2.64
N PHE A 72 5.93 0.89 3.35
CA PHE A 72 6.60 0.58 4.61
C PHE A 72 8.08 0.33 4.36
N GLU A 73 8.92 1.20 4.92
CA GLU A 73 10.38 1.19 4.76
C GLU A 73 11.08 1.35 6.11
N LYS A 74 12.32 0.86 6.21
CA LYS A 74 13.17 1.00 7.42
C LYS A 74 13.41 2.45 7.85
N THR A 75 13.26 3.39 6.92
CA THR A 75 13.47 4.82 7.15
C THR A 75 12.38 5.45 8.03
N PHE A 76 11.21 4.82 8.16
CA PHE A 76 10.17 5.29 9.08
C PHE A 76 10.50 4.89 10.52
N THR A 77 11.48 5.63 11.11
CA THR A 77 11.86 5.51 12.51
C THR A 77 10.88 6.27 13.41
N ARG A 78 10.97 6.05 14.71
CA ARG A 78 10.17 6.79 15.70
C ARG A 78 10.37 8.30 15.59
N ASP A 79 11.61 8.77 15.52
CA ASP A 79 11.93 10.20 15.42
C ASP A 79 11.30 10.83 14.17
N LEU A 80 11.35 10.11 13.04
CA LEU A 80 10.70 10.58 11.82
C LEU A 80 9.18 10.60 11.97
N ALA A 81 8.57 9.57 12.53
CA ALA A 81 7.13 9.51 12.76
C ALA A 81 6.64 10.64 13.67
N ASP A 82 7.36 10.94 14.76
CA ASP A 82 7.07 12.07 15.66
C ASP A 82 7.15 13.42 14.93
N LEU A 83 8.19 13.62 14.10
CA LEU A 83 8.30 14.81 13.26
C LEU A 83 7.13 14.93 12.28
N LEU A 84 6.77 13.84 11.61
CA LEU A 84 5.67 13.80 10.63
C LEU A 84 4.33 14.12 11.30
N SER A 85 4.04 13.51 12.44
CA SER A 85 2.84 13.79 13.24
C SER A 85 2.80 15.25 13.67
N TYR A 86 3.88 15.76 14.27
CA TYR A 86 3.97 17.18 14.66
C TYR A 86 3.83 18.11 13.45
N GLY A 87 4.33 17.70 12.28
CA GLY A 87 4.24 18.40 11.02
C GLY A 87 2.90 18.26 10.29
N GLY A 88 1.90 17.55 10.86
CA GLY A 88 0.54 17.51 10.34
C GLY A 88 0.14 16.24 9.58
N LEU A 89 1.00 15.21 9.52
CA LEU A 89 0.61 13.90 9.00
C LEU A 89 -0.36 13.24 9.98
N THR A 90 -1.57 12.95 9.53
CA THR A 90 -2.63 12.36 10.38
C THR A 90 -2.84 10.88 10.12
N ALA A 91 -2.61 10.45 8.89
CA ALA A 91 -2.80 9.07 8.50
C ALA A 91 -1.88 8.67 7.33
N VAL A 92 -1.64 7.38 7.21
CA VAL A 92 -0.96 6.77 6.07
C VAL A 92 -1.76 5.59 5.55
N SER A 93 -1.70 5.37 4.23
CA SER A 93 -2.17 4.14 3.59
C SER A 93 -0.97 3.40 3.02
N ALA A 94 -0.86 2.10 3.25
CA ALA A 94 0.26 1.32 2.74
C ALA A 94 -0.11 -0.14 2.47
N GLY A 95 0.43 -0.71 1.40
CA GLY A 95 0.25 -2.12 1.10
C GLY A 95 1.15 -3.00 1.97
N ILE A 96 0.55 -3.91 2.74
CA ILE A 96 1.24 -5.10 3.29
C ILE A 96 1.21 -6.21 2.25
N GLU A 97 0.10 -6.33 1.54
CA GLU A 97 -0.24 -7.29 0.49
C GLU A 97 -0.40 -8.72 1.05
N ILE A 98 0.68 -9.34 1.50
CA ILE A 98 0.71 -10.67 2.13
C ILE A 98 1.49 -10.55 3.44
N ALA A 99 0.82 -10.75 4.57
CA ALA A 99 1.42 -10.54 5.90
C ALA A 99 2.23 -11.75 6.38
N THR A 100 3.08 -12.31 5.50
CA THR A 100 4.04 -13.39 5.82
C THR A 100 5.36 -13.15 5.10
N GLY A 101 6.47 -13.55 5.72
CA GLY A 101 7.80 -13.40 5.11
C GLY A 101 7.94 -14.15 3.78
N SER A 102 7.40 -15.38 3.69
CA SER A 102 7.36 -16.16 2.44
C SER A 102 6.52 -15.47 1.36
N GLY A 103 5.35 -14.95 1.72
CA GLY A 103 4.47 -14.23 0.80
C GLY A 103 5.11 -12.96 0.26
N LEU A 104 5.72 -12.14 1.12
CA LEU A 104 6.42 -10.92 0.73
C LEU A 104 7.59 -11.21 -0.23
N SER A 105 8.31 -12.30 0.01
CA SER A 105 9.39 -12.76 -0.87
C SER A 105 8.85 -13.21 -2.23
N THR A 106 7.75 -13.96 -2.25
CA THR A 106 7.09 -14.46 -3.49
C THR A 106 6.68 -13.32 -4.41
N ILE A 107 6.12 -12.25 -3.87
CA ILE A 107 5.69 -11.08 -4.66
C ILE A 107 6.81 -10.06 -4.87
N ASN A 108 8.02 -10.36 -4.43
CA ASN A 108 9.17 -9.45 -4.49
C ASN A 108 8.82 -8.04 -3.96
N LYS A 109 8.21 -7.99 -2.76
CA LYS A 109 7.80 -6.72 -2.13
C LYS A 109 9.00 -5.86 -1.78
N GLY A 110 10.16 -6.49 -1.49
CA GLY A 110 11.40 -5.80 -1.15
C GLY A 110 11.39 -5.18 0.25
N THR A 111 10.56 -5.70 1.15
CA THR A 111 10.54 -5.41 2.58
C THR A 111 10.25 -6.70 3.36
N GLU A 112 10.54 -6.71 4.63
CA GLU A 112 10.33 -7.82 5.56
C GLU A 112 9.18 -7.46 6.51
N ILE A 113 8.50 -8.48 7.05
CA ILE A 113 7.35 -8.26 7.94
C ILE A 113 7.76 -7.51 9.22
N GLU A 114 8.97 -7.74 9.71
CA GLU A 114 9.55 -7.06 10.87
C GLU A 114 9.69 -5.56 10.64
N HIS A 115 10.09 -5.15 9.42
CA HIS A 115 10.18 -3.74 9.04
C HIS A 115 8.81 -3.07 8.94
N ILE A 116 7.81 -3.81 8.44
CA ILE A 116 6.42 -3.34 8.38
C ILE A 116 5.91 -3.10 9.81
N ILE A 117 6.08 -4.08 10.69
CA ILE A 117 5.66 -4.00 12.10
C ILE A 117 6.35 -2.83 12.79
N ALA A 118 7.67 -2.68 12.63
CA ALA A 118 8.43 -1.58 13.25
C ALA A 118 7.94 -0.21 12.77
N ALA A 119 7.64 -0.05 11.48
CA ALA A 119 7.08 1.20 10.96
C ALA A 119 5.67 1.45 11.50
N CYS A 120 4.82 0.42 11.59
CA CYS A 120 3.50 0.54 12.21
C CYS A 120 3.59 0.97 13.68
N CYS A 121 4.47 0.37 14.48
CA CYS A 121 4.73 0.79 15.85
C CYS A 121 5.12 2.28 15.93
N ALA A 122 6.08 2.70 15.10
CA ALA A 122 6.54 4.09 15.08
C ALA A 122 5.40 5.07 14.77
N PHE A 123 4.58 4.77 13.77
CA PHE A 123 3.42 5.61 13.42
C PHE A 123 2.35 5.63 14.50
N LYS A 124 1.98 4.47 15.05
CA LYS A 124 0.95 4.39 16.09
C LYS A 124 1.35 5.11 17.37
N GLU A 125 2.59 4.96 17.79
CA GLU A 125 3.12 5.67 18.95
C GLU A 125 3.18 7.20 18.71
N ALA A 126 3.35 7.65 17.46
CA ALA A 126 3.27 9.07 17.08
C ALA A 126 1.83 9.57 16.89
N GLY A 127 0.81 8.71 17.05
CA GLY A 127 -0.59 9.06 16.89
C GLY A 127 -1.07 9.16 15.43
N ILE A 128 -0.34 8.55 14.50
CA ILE A 128 -0.69 8.51 13.07
C ILE A 128 -1.55 7.27 12.81
N LEU A 129 -2.67 7.45 12.11
CA LEU A 129 -3.56 6.36 11.72
C LEU A 129 -2.99 5.57 10.55
N ILE A 130 -3.26 4.27 10.50
CA ILE A 130 -2.75 3.37 9.47
C ILE A 130 -3.89 2.60 8.80
N HIS A 131 -4.01 2.78 7.48
CA HIS A 131 -4.81 1.93 6.61
C HIS A 131 -3.91 0.99 5.82
N SER A 132 -4.27 -0.31 5.72
CA SER A 132 -3.46 -1.27 4.99
C SER A 132 -4.22 -1.95 3.86
N TYR A 133 -3.54 -2.12 2.72
CA TYR A 133 -4.02 -2.91 1.60
C TYR A 133 -3.46 -4.33 1.69
N MET A 134 -4.36 -5.31 1.55
CA MET A 134 -4.05 -6.73 1.51
C MET A 134 -4.46 -7.30 0.15
N ILE A 135 -3.76 -8.32 -0.32
CA ILE A 135 -4.09 -9.00 -1.58
C ILE A 135 -4.21 -10.50 -1.34
N PHE A 136 -5.25 -11.11 -1.89
CA PHE A 136 -5.46 -12.56 -1.87
C PHE A 136 -5.69 -13.08 -3.30
N GLY A 137 -5.51 -14.39 -3.48
CA GLY A 137 -5.83 -15.07 -4.74
C GLY A 137 -4.71 -15.04 -5.77
N PHE A 138 -3.45 -14.93 -5.35
CA PHE A 138 -2.31 -15.18 -6.24
C PHE A 138 -2.36 -16.61 -6.77
N TRP A 139 -1.89 -16.82 -8.00
CA TRP A 139 -1.93 -18.11 -8.71
C TRP A 139 -1.28 -19.27 -7.95
N ASN A 140 -0.29 -18.98 -7.11
CA ASN A 140 0.47 -19.95 -6.32
C ASN A 140 0.17 -19.88 -4.81
N GLN A 141 -0.81 -19.08 -4.40
CA GLN A 141 -1.18 -18.93 -2.99
C GLN A 141 -1.99 -20.14 -2.51
N THR A 142 -1.51 -20.79 -1.48
CA THR A 142 -2.25 -21.88 -0.82
C THR A 142 -3.27 -21.33 0.19
N PRO A 143 -4.30 -22.10 0.56
CA PRO A 143 -5.19 -21.73 1.66
C PRO A 143 -4.44 -21.50 2.99
N GLN A 144 -3.35 -22.23 3.24
CA GLN A 144 -2.54 -22.05 4.45
C GLN A 144 -1.81 -20.71 4.44
N ASP A 145 -1.27 -20.27 3.30
CA ASP A 145 -0.63 -18.95 3.17
C ASP A 145 -1.62 -17.83 3.50
N LEU A 146 -2.86 -18.00 3.03
CA LEU A 146 -3.92 -17.03 3.31
C LEU A 146 -4.28 -17.00 4.80
N ILE A 147 -4.43 -18.17 5.44
CA ILE A 147 -4.70 -18.28 6.88
C ILE A 147 -3.56 -17.65 7.69
N ASN A 148 -2.32 -17.93 7.34
CA ASN A 148 -1.16 -17.35 8.02
C ASN A 148 -1.15 -15.81 7.89
N SER A 149 -1.46 -15.30 6.71
CA SER A 149 -1.55 -13.86 6.48
C SER A 149 -2.70 -13.21 7.26
N MET A 150 -3.85 -13.89 7.33
CA MET A 150 -4.99 -13.46 8.16
C MET A 150 -4.61 -13.42 9.65
N GLU A 151 -3.94 -14.44 10.16
CA GLU A 151 -3.57 -14.51 11.57
C GLU A 151 -2.58 -13.40 11.94
N THR A 152 -1.57 -13.15 11.12
CA THR A 152 -0.66 -12.01 11.33
C THR A 152 -1.44 -10.68 11.35
N LEU A 153 -2.36 -10.49 10.41
CA LEU A 153 -3.17 -9.28 10.33
C LEU A 153 -4.08 -9.13 11.57
N ARG A 154 -4.70 -10.23 12.01
CA ARG A 154 -5.51 -10.26 13.24
C ARG A 154 -4.71 -9.81 14.46
N GLN A 155 -3.48 -10.33 14.60
CA GLN A 155 -2.57 -9.91 15.69
C GLN A 155 -2.22 -8.41 15.56
N MET A 156 -1.95 -7.90 14.36
CA MET A 156 -1.68 -6.47 14.17
C MET A 156 -2.87 -5.58 14.60
N PHE A 157 -4.10 -6.01 14.35
CA PHE A 157 -5.29 -5.30 14.87
C PHE A 157 -5.40 -5.42 16.40
N GLN A 158 -5.18 -6.61 16.95
CA GLN A 158 -5.23 -6.85 18.39
C GLN A 158 -4.21 -5.99 19.15
N GLU A 159 -3.00 -5.82 18.59
CA GLU A 159 -1.95 -4.98 19.17
C GLU A 159 -2.12 -3.48 18.83
N GLY A 160 -3.21 -3.11 18.15
CA GLY A 160 -3.50 -1.71 17.79
C GLY A 160 -2.54 -1.12 16.77
N LEU A 161 -1.87 -1.95 15.96
CA LEU A 161 -0.93 -1.51 14.93
C LEU A 161 -1.61 -1.06 13.64
N LEU A 162 -2.88 -1.40 13.44
CA LEU A 162 -3.67 -1.00 12.29
C LEU A 162 -5.01 -0.41 12.75
N ASP A 163 -5.47 0.62 12.06
CA ASP A 163 -6.79 1.21 12.28
C ASP A 163 -7.81 0.67 11.29
N SER A 164 -7.39 0.35 10.08
CA SER A 164 -8.23 -0.25 9.06
C SER A 164 -7.42 -1.01 8.02
N ALA A 165 -8.09 -1.92 7.32
CA ALA A 165 -7.50 -2.62 6.19
C ALA A 165 -8.58 -3.04 5.19
N PHE A 166 -8.15 -3.42 3.98
CA PHE A 166 -9.03 -3.96 2.95
C PHE A 166 -8.34 -5.06 2.16
N TRP A 167 -9.07 -6.14 1.84
CA TRP A 167 -8.60 -7.22 0.99
C TRP A 167 -9.00 -6.98 -0.46
N HIS A 168 -8.01 -6.89 -1.33
CA HIS A 168 -8.19 -6.88 -2.78
C HIS A 168 -7.93 -8.27 -3.35
N LYS A 169 -8.70 -8.67 -4.35
CA LYS A 169 -8.39 -9.85 -5.14
C LYS A 169 -7.23 -9.55 -6.07
N PHE A 170 -6.25 -10.45 -6.15
CA PHE A 170 -5.17 -10.35 -7.13
C PHE A 170 -5.74 -10.31 -8.54
N THR A 171 -5.25 -9.38 -9.33
CA THR A 171 -5.55 -9.26 -10.76
C THR A 171 -4.24 -9.35 -11.53
N LEU A 172 -4.15 -10.34 -12.42
CA LEU A 172 -3.01 -10.43 -13.33
C LEU A 172 -3.16 -9.35 -14.39
N THR A 173 -2.15 -8.53 -14.56
CA THR A 173 -2.15 -7.47 -15.58
C THR A 173 -1.06 -7.70 -16.61
N LYS A 174 -1.33 -7.31 -17.86
CA LYS A 174 -0.44 -7.48 -19.00
C LYS A 174 0.90 -6.77 -18.83
N HIS A 175 0.91 -5.69 -18.06
CA HIS A 175 2.08 -4.85 -17.83
C HIS A 175 2.79 -5.14 -16.49
N SER A 176 2.31 -6.15 -15.74
CA SER A 176 2.97 -6.56 -14.51
C SER A 176 4.30 -7.28 -14.77
N THR A 177 5.21 -7.19 -13.81
CA THR A 177 6.48 -7.90 -13.89
C THR A 177 6.27 -9.41 -13.96
N VAL A 178 5.32 -9.95 -13.19
CA VAL A 178 5.03 -11.40 -13.18
C VAL A 178 4.54 -11.90 -14.53
N TYR A 179 3.74 -11.12 -15.27
CA TYR A 179 3.29 -11.51 -16.60
C TYR A 179 4.47 -11.54 -17.60
N LYS A 180 5.34 -10.55 -17.58
CA LYS A 180 6.55 -10.54 -18.40
C LYS A 180 7.50 -11.69 -18.06
N GLU A 181 7.63 -12.03 -16.79
CA GLU A 181 8.43 -13.17 -16.35
C GLU A 181 7.82 -14.50 -16.80
N TRP A 182 6.48 -14.60 -16.80
CA TRP A 182 5.78 -15.76 -17.36
C TRP A 182 6.05 -15.92 -18.86
N GLU A 183 6.01 -14.84 -19.64
CA GLU A 183 6.38 -14.88 -21.08
C GLU A 183 7.80 -15.37 -21.31
N GLN A 184 8.69 -15.20 -20.33
CA GLN A 184 10.07 -15.71 -20.33
C GLN A 184 10.19 -17.15 -19.76
N GLY A 185 9.07 -17.80 -19.40
CA GLY A 185 9.04 -19.17 -18.88
C GLY A 185 9.37 -19.32 -17.39
N LYS A 186 9.35 -18.23 -16.60
CA LYS A 186 9.75 -18.27 -15.18
C LYS A 186 8.66 -18.74 -14.21
N HIS A 187 7.40 -18.67 -14.57
CA HIS A 187 6.26 -19.04 -13.71
C HIS A 187 5.44 -20.17 -14.35
N PRO A 188 5.93 -21.45 -14.33
CA PRO A 188 5.27 -22.56 -15.02
C PRO A 188 3.87 -22.88 -14.49
N ASP A 189 3.60 -22.54 -13.23
CA ASP A 189 2.30 -22.75 -12.59
C ASP A 189 1.27 -21.67 -12.92
N LEU A 190 1.69 -20.52 -13.44
CA LEU A 190 0.81 -19.47 -13.91
C LEU A 190 0.34 -19.79 -15.31
N LYS A 191 -0.98 -19.89 -15.51
CA LYS A 191 -1.60 -20.25 -16.79
C LYS A 191 -2.60 -19.18 -17.22
N PRO A 192 -2.10 -18.08 -17.82
CA PRO A 192 -2.98 -17.06 -18.37
C PRO A 192 -3.90 -17.62 -19.46
N ILE A 193 -5.13 -17.17 -19.46
CA ILE A 193 -6.13 -17.55 -20.49
C ILE A 193 -6.00 -16.56 -21.64
N PRO A 194 -5.81 -17.06 -22.88
CA PRO A 194 -5.70 -16.21 -24.06
C PRO A 194 -6.91 -15.29 -24.20
N GLN A 195 -6.66 -14.01 -24.43
CA GLN A 195 -7.72 -13.03 -24.67
C GLN A 195 -8.19 -13.07 -26.13
N SER A 196 -9.46 -12.72 -26.33
CA SER A 196 -9.99 -12.54 -27.68
C SER A 196 -9.30 -11.36 -28.36
N PRO A 197 -8.80 -11.50 -29.59
CA PRO A 197 -8.14 -10.40 -30.31
C PRO A 197 -9.08 -9.22 -30.63
N THR A 198 -10.37 -9.37 -30.41
CA THR A 198 -11.39 -8.33 -30.64
C THR A 198 -11.61 -7.39 -29.45
N GLN A 199 -10.99 -7.67 -28.31
CA GLN A 199 -11.13 -6.83 -27.13
C GLN A 199 -10.11 -5.69 -27.14
N PHE A 200 -10.64 -4.47 -27.15
CA PHE A 200 -9.82 -3.26 -27.12
C PHE A 200 -9.44 -2.88 -25.68
N ALA A 201 -8.18 -2.45 -25.50
CA ALA A 201 -7.65 -1.84 -24.27
C ALA A 201 -7.82 -2.70 -22.99
N GLN A 202 -7.70 -4.03 -23.10
CA GLN A 202 -7.81 -4.92 -21.94
C GLN A 202 -6.43 -5.17 -21.32
N ASN A 203 -6.22 -4.64 -20.09
CA ASN A 203 -5.01 -4.86 -19.31
C ASN A 203 -5.12 -6.11 -18.42
N ASN A 204 -6.31 -6.40 -17.89
CA ASN A 204 -6.55 -7.52 -16.99
C ASN A 204 -6.60 -8.84 -17.76
N ILE A 205 -5.86 -9.83 -17.28
CA ILE A 205 -5.74 -11.16 -17.88
C ILE A 205 -6.26 -12.19 -16.89
N SER A 206 -7.26 -12.97 -17.29
CA SER A 206 -7.71 -14.11 -16.48
C SER A 206 -6.68 -15.24 -16.54
N PHE A 207 -6.64 -16.06 -15.50
CA PHE A 207 -5.77 -17.23 -15.43
C PHE A 207 -6.51 -18.44 -14.83
N GLU A 208 -6.04 -19.64 -15.14
CA GLU A 208 -6.65 -20.88 -14.64
C GLU A 208 -6.64 -20.91 -13.10
N GLY A 209 -7.80 -21.19 -12.50
CA GLY A 209 -7.94 -21.28 -11.05
C GLY A 209 -8.22 -19.94 -10.34
N GLU A 210 -8.27 -18.85 -11.06
CA GLU A 210 -8.60 -17.52 -10.51
C GLU A 210 -9.94 -17.52 -9.76
N GLU A 211 -10.93 -18.27 -10.27
CA GLU A 211 -12.27 -18.40 -9.69
C GLU A 211 -12.27 -19.07 -8.31
N LYS A 212 -11.28 -19.93 -8.02
CA LYS A 212 -11.19 -20.67 -6.74
C LYS A 212 -10.97 -19.74 -5.55
N SER A 213 -10.36 -18.59 -5.77
CA SER A 213 -10.11 -17.58 -4.73
C SER A 213 -11.34 -16.73 -4.41
N GLN A 214 -12.32 -16.64 -5.30
CA GLN A 214 -13.49 -15.79 -5.13
C GLN A 214 -14.27 -16.06 -3.84
N LYS A 215 -14.34 -17.33 -3.43
CA LYS A 215 -15.03 -17.77 -2.19
C LYS A 215 -14.43 -17.15 -0.90
N TYR A 216 -13.20 -16.62 -0.95
CA TYR A 216 -12.54 -16.04 0.20
C TYR A 216 -12.85 -14.54 0.39
N SER A 217 -13.37 -13.85 -0.62
CA SER A 217 -13.61 -12.40 -0.60
C SER A 217 -14.49 -11.98 0.57
N ASP A 218 -15.68 -12.57 0.68
CA ASP A 218 -16.66 -12.19 1.70
C ASP A 218 -16.18 -12.55 3.14
N PRO A 219 -15.68 -13.78 3.40
CA PRO A 219 -15.15 -14.12 4.72
C PRO A 219 -13.98 -13.23 5.16
N LEU A 220 -13.04 -12.91 4.26
CA LEU A 220 -11.90 -12.06 4.56
C LEU A 220 -12.32 -10.66 4.97
N ASN A 221 -13.20 -10.04 4.19
CA ASN A 221 -13.68 -8.68 4.49
C ASN A 221 -14.63 -8.66 5.71
N ALA A 222 -15.39 -9.72 5.95
CA ALA A 222 -16.20 -9.86 7.16
C ALA A 222 -15.32 -9.92 8.42
N ALA A 223 -14.22 -10.68 8.41
CA ALA A 223 -13.26 -10.75 9.51
C ALA A 223 -12.62 -9.38 9.79
N LEU A 224 -12.17 -8.68 8.74
CA LEU A 224 -11.62 -7.33 8.88
C LEU A 224 -12.62 -6.36 9.51
N ASN A 225 -13.87 -6.43 9.08
CA ASN A 225 -14.92 -5.56 9.62
C ASN A 225 -15.11 -5.78 11.14
N GLN A 226 -15.06 -7.04 11.60
CA GLN A 226 -15.10 -7.35 13.02
C GLN A 226 -13.88 -6.78 13.77
N TRP A 227 -12.67 -7.00 13.26
CA TRP A 227 -11.44 -6.51 13.90
C TRP A 227 -11.37 -4.98 13.96
N MET A 228 -11.79 -4.28 12.91
CA MET A 228 -11.88 -2.81 12.90
C MET A 228 -12.87 -2.26 13.95
N HIS A 229 -13.83 -3.08 14.41
CA HIS A 229 -14.79 -2.72 15.44
C HIS A 229 -14.46 -3.32 16.82
N GLY A 230 -13.28 -3.93 16.99
CA GLY A 230 -12.81 -4.48 18.25
C GLY A 230 -13.51 -5.78 18.70
N GLN A 231 -13.96 -6.59 17.74
CA GLN A 231 -14.64 -7.88 17.97
C GLN A 231 -13.73 -9.07 17.66
#